data_44a41cfd82e8f874601da818edbfe67a
#
_entry.id   44a41cfd82e8f874601da818edbfe67a
#
_cell.length_a   1.000
_cell.length_b   1.000
_cell.length_c   1.000
_cell.angle_alpha   90.00
_cell.angle_beta   90.00
_cell.angle_gamma   90.00
#
_symmetry.space_group_name_H-M   'P 1'
#
loop_
_entity.id
_entity.type
_entity.pdbx_description
1 polymer ?
#
loop_
_entity_poly.entity_id
_entity_poly.type
_entity_poly.pdbx_seq_one_letter_code
_entity_poly.pdbx_strand_id
1 'polypeptide(L)' 'MTQIYNASPKELAAMAQRYLRDGILSRATYCYERLMYLGCLRRTGYLRLALVYTKQRKDNAAERVLSRYCTIYKY' A
#
# COMPACT_ATOMS: atom_id res chain seq x y z
N MET A 1 -20.49 -3.75 7.53
CA MET A 1 -19.43 -3.54 6.51
C MET A 1 -18.37 -2.60 7.07
N THR A 2 -17.11 -2.99 6.99
CA THR A 2 -16.02 -2.20 7.55
C THR A 2 -15.65 -1.05 6.61
N GLN A 3 -15.59 0.16 7.17
CA GLN A 3 -15.15 1.32 6.39
C GLN A 3 -13.64 1.40 6.41
N ILE A 4 -13.05 1.88 5.30
CA ILE A 4 -11.61 1.90 5.13
C ILE A 4 -10.90 2.62 6.29
N TYR A 5 -11.37 3.81 6.63
CA TYR A 5 -10.69 4.62 7.65
C TYR A 5 -10.90 4.12 9.08
N ASN A 6 -11.80 3.16 9.27
CA ASN A 6 -12.04 2.54 10.58
C ASN A 6 -11.55 1.10 10.63
N ALA A 7 -10.93 0.63 9.55
CA ALA A 7 -10.50 -0.75 9.46
C ALA A 7 -9.24 -1.00 10.28
N SER A 8 -9.14 -2.18 10.87
CA SER A 8 -7.92 -2.61 11.55
C SER A 8 -6.81 -2.86 10.51
N PRO A 9 -5.54 -2.91 10.94
CA PRO A 9 -4.46 -3.22 9.99
C PRO A 9 -4.68 -4.51 9.22
N LYS A 10 -5.19 -5.54 9.88
CA LYS A 10 -5.48 -6.82 9.23
C LYS A 10 -6.55 -6.66 8.15
N GLU A 11 -7.59 -5.91 8.47
CA GLU A 11 -8.67 -5.65 7.52
C GLU A 11 -8.17 -4.80 6.35
N LEU A 12 -7.35 -3.78 6.64
CA LEU A 12 -6.78 -2.93 5.59
C LEU A 12 -5.94 -3.75 4.62
N ALA A 13 -5.14 -4.69 5.13
CA ALA A 13 -4.31 -5.53 4.28
C ALA A 13 -5.17 -6.40 3.36
N ALA A 14 -6.22 -7.00 3.90
CA ALA A 14 -7.13 -7.82 3.10
C ALA A 14 -7.86 -6.98 2.05
N MET A 15 -8.32 -5.80 2.43
CA MET A 15 -9.01 -4.89 1.52
C MET A 15 -8.07 -4.41 0.40
N ALA A 16 -6.84 -4.08 0.75
CA ALA A 16 -5.87 -3.62 -0.24
C ALA A 16 -5.61 -4.68 -1.31
N GLN A 17 -5.44 -5.93 -0.88
CA GLN A 17 -5.22 -7.02 -1.83
C GLN A 17 -6.43 -7.23 -2.74
N ARG A 18 -7.63 -7.16 -2.16
CA ARG A 18 -8.85 -7.32 -2.94
C ARG A 18 -8.99 -6.20 -3.98
N TYR A 19 -8.79 -4.95 -3.56
CA TYR A 19 -8.88 -3.82 -4.48
C TYR A 19 -7.84 -3.91 -5.59
N LEU A 20 -6.62 -4.32 -5.23
CA LEU A 20 -5.57 -4.48 -6.24
C LEU A 20 -5.94 -5.56 -7.25
N ARG A 21 -6.45 -6.70 -6.79
CA ARG A 21 -6.88 -7.77 -7.66
C ARG A 21 -8.01 -7.33 -8.60
N ASP A 22 -8.93 -6.51 -8.09
CA ASP A 22 -10.07 -6.03 -8.85
C ASP A 22 -9.75 -4.82 -9.73
N GLY A 23 -8.51 -4.33 -9.66
CA GLY A 23 -8.09 -3.20 -10.46
C GLY A 23 -8.55 -1.85 -9.96
N ILE A 24 -9.05 -1.77 -8.72
CA ILE A 24 -9.50 -0.51 -8.13
C ILE A 24 -8.31 0.13 -7.43
N LEU A 25 -7.46 0.76 -8.24
CA LEU A 25 -6.14 1.21 -7.81
C LEU A 25 -6.20 2.32 -6.76
N SER A 26 -7.13 3.26 -6.90
CA SER A 26 -7.22 4.37 -5.94
C SER A 26 -7.50 3.88 -4.53
N ARG A 27 -8.38 2.90 -4.38
CA ARG A 27 -8.71 2.36 -3.07
C ARG A 27 -7.60 1.46 -2.53
N ALA A 28 -6.95 0.71 -3.42
CA ALA A 28 -5.80 -0.08 -3.01
C ALA A 28 -4.70 0.83 -2.48
N THR A 29 -4.42 1.93 -3.17
CA THR A 29 -3.45 2.92 -2.73
C THR A 29 -3.80 3.46 -1.34
N TYR A 30 -5.06 3.82 -1.14
CA TYR A 30 -5.49 4.38 0.16
C TYR A 30 -5.25 3.38 1.29
N CYS A 31 -5.60 2.11 1.08
CA CYS A 31 -5.42 1.09 2.10
C CYS A 31 -3.94 0.88 2.43
N TYR A 32 -3.10 0.80 1.41
CA TYR A 32 -1.66 0.62 1.62
C TYR A 32 -1.04 1.84 2.31
N GLU A 33 -1.46 3.05 1.92
CA GLU A 33 -0.96 4.27 2.57
C GLU A 33 -1.36 4.31 4.04
N ARG A 34 -2.59 3.92 4.36
CA ARG A 34 -3.02 3.86 5.75
C ARG A 34 -2.16 2.89 6.55
N LEU A 35 -1.89 1.72 5.97
CA LEU A 35 -1.02 0.74 6.64
C LEU A 35 0.38 1.31 6.86
N MET A 36 0.90 2.04 5.89
CA MET A 36 2.22 2.65 6.01
C MET A 36 2.25 3.67 7.14
N TYR A 37 1.23 4.53 7.22
CA TYR A 37 1.16 5.53 8.29
C TYR A 37 1.03 4.89 9.66
N LEU A 38 0.34 3.76 9.75
CA LEU A 38 0.19 3.04 11.01
C LEU A 38 1.43 2.23 11.38
N GLY A 39 2.42 2.18 10.50
CA GLY A 39 3.62 1.40 10.71
C GLY A 39 3.39 -0.10 10.59
N CYS A 40 2.30 -0.50 9.93
CA CYS A 40 1.91 -1.91 9.81
C CYS A 40 2.09 -2.47 8.40
N LEU A 41 2.67 -1.71 7.49
CA LEU A 41 2.87 -2.18 6.12
C LEU A 41 4.06 -3.12 6.08
N ARG A 42 3.84 -4.32 5.55
CA ARG A 42 4.86 -5.34 5.45
C ARG A 42 5.68 -5.17 4.18
N ARG A 43 6.78 -5.95 4.08
CA ARG A 43 7.69 -5.90 2.94
C ARG A 43 6.94 -6.00 1.61
N THR A 44 6.10 -7.03 1.46
CA THR A 44 5.33 -7.22 0.22
C THR A 44 4.38 -6.06 -0.02
N GLY A 45 3.86 -5.46 1.04
CA GLY A 45 2.96 -4.31 0.92
C GLY A 45 3.64 -3.11 0.30
N TYR A 46 4.89 -2.83 0.70
CA TYR A 46 5.65 -1.73 0.10
C TYR A 46 5.85 -1.95 -1.40
N LEU A 47 6.18 -3.18 -1.78
CA LEU A 47 6.39 -3.51 -3.20
C LEU A 47 5.09 -3.40 -3.99
N ARG A 48 3.98 -3.84 -3.39
CA ARG A 48 2.68 -3.73 -4.03
C ARG A 48 2.22 -2.28 -4.17
N LEU A 49 2.49 -1.46 -3.14
CA LEU A 49 2.15 -0.04 -3.20
C LEU A 49 2.93 0.65 -4.31
N ALA A 50 4.23 0.35 -4.42
CA ALA A 50 5.04 0.89 -5.51
C ALA A 50 4.47 0.46 -6.86
N LEU A 51 4.05 -0.80 -6.99
CA LEU A 51 3.46 -1.30 -8.22
C LEU A 51 2.18 -0.56 -8.57
N VAL A 52 1.31 -0.32 -7.57
CA VAL A 52 0.06 0.41 -7.77
C VAL A 52 0.34 1.83 -8.24
N TYR A 53 1.30 2.51 -7.60
CA TYR A 53 1.69 3.85 -8.02
C TYR A 53 2.20 3.85 -9.46
N THR A 54 3.00 2.86 -9.82
CA THR A 54 3.51 2.75 -11.20
C THR A 54 2.36 2.59 -12.19
N LYS A 55 1.39 1.77 -11.85
CA LYS A 55 0.21 1.58 -12.70
C LYS A 55 -0.61 2.86 -12.84
N GLN A 56 -0.59 3.72 -11.82
CA GLN A 56 -1.26 5.01 -11.85
C GLN A 56 -0.40 6.10 -12.46
N ARG A 57 0.79 5.76 -12.94
CA ARG A 57 1.77 6.68 -13.50
C ARG A 57 2.25 7.73 -12.50
N LYS A 58 2.29 7.34 -11.23
CA LYS A 58 2.79 8.19 -10.14
C LYS A 58 4.21 7.75 -9.81
N ASP A 59 5.13 7.96 -10.74
CA ASP A 59 6.48 7.43 -10.62
C ASP A 59 7.24 8.00 -9.43
N ASN A 60 7.05 9.29 -9.14
CA ASN A 60 7.72 9.91 -7.99
C ASN A 60 7.25 9.29 -6.67
N ALA A 61 5.97 9.00 -6.57
CA ALA A 61 5.43 8.35 -5.38
C ALA A 61 5.97 6.92 -5.26
N ALA A 62 6.07 6.21 -6.37
CA ALA A 62 6.64 4.86 -6.39
C ALA A 62 8.09 4.88 -5.92
N GLU A 63 8.88 5.85 -6.39
CA GLU A 63 10.28 5.97 -5.98
C GLU A 63 10.40 6.23 -4.49
N ARG A 64 9.55 7.08 -3.93
CA ARG A 64 9.57 7.37 -2.50
C ARG A 64 9.28 6.11 -1.68
N VAL A 65 8.31 5.32 -2.11
CA VAL A 65 7.97 4.08 -1.43
C VAL A 65 9.13 3.09 -1.49
N LEU A 66 9.75 2.97 -2.65
CA LEU A 66 10.89 2.07 -2.82
C LEU A 66 12.09 2.52 -1.99
N SER A 67 12.34 3.84 -1.92
CA SER A 67 13.41 4.37 -1.07
C SER A 67 13.14 4.04 0.39
N ARG A 68 11.90 4.19 0.83
CA ARG A 68 11.52 3.86 2.20
C ARG A 68 11.70 2.37 2.47
N TYR A 69 11.31 1.55 1.51
CA TYR A 69 11.50 0.11 1.59
C TYR A 69 12.98 -0.23 1.77
N CYS A 70 13.83 0.36 0.96
CA CYS A 70 15.28 0.11 1.05
C CYS A 70 15.85 0.55 2.39
N THR A 71 15.33 1.64 2.95
CA THR A 71 15.79 2.12 4.26
C THR A 71 15.36 1.17 5.38
N ILE A 72 14.15 0.67 5.33
CA ILE A 72 13.59 -0.19 6.37
C ILE A 72 14.18 -1.59 6.32
N TYR A 73 14.31 -2.15 5.13
CA TYR A 73 14.74 -3.54 4.92
C TYR A 73 16.17 -3.64 4.42
N LYS A 74 16.97 -2.70 4.79
CA LYS A 74 18.39 -2.68 4.52
C LYS A 74 19.09 -3.72 5.36
N TYR A 75 20.06 -4.41 4.81
CA TYR A 75 20.88 -5.38 5.54
C TYR A 75 22.35 -5.13 5.33
#